data_9a2cf7eb3ed57d6254ef49121539b260
#
_entry.id   9a2cf7eb3ed57d6254ef49121539b260
#
_cell.length_a   1.000
_cell.length_b   1.000
_cell.length_c   1.000
_cell.angle_alpha   90.00
_cell.angle_beta   90.00
_cell.angle_gamma   90.00
#
_symmetry.space_group_name_H-M   'P 1'
#
loop_
_entity.id
_entity.type
_entity.pdbx_description
1 polymer ?
#
loop_
_entity_poly.entity_id
_entity_poly.type
_entity_poly.pdbx_seq_one_letter_code
_entity_poly.pdbx_strand_id
1 'polypeptide(L)'
;GELLEIGPGTGGFAAESLGIFALLGTPLQRYALLDTSADMRARQRERLLASPAAQGTDCTWLDGWPQPFTGVVFGNELLDAMPCERFLMRDGVPWRLGVGLEAGRLVWRARPADGACAGDDAFVRYLQSALADISLPDGYRGEFHPGFDAWFAALGAVLRRGTVLLADYGLPRRQLFHPERTMGSLRCHYRHRAHDDPFLWPGLVDVTAWVDFTAVAESATRAGFEVAGFTTQTAFLLGGGIEAQLAAAQADASDTDSDSSHASA
;
A
#
# COMPACT_ATOMS: atom_id res chain seq x y z
N GLY A 1 -17.95 12.66 10.21
CA GLY A 1 -16.75 11.83 10.41
C GLY A 1 -15.57 12.36 9.61
N GLU A 2 -14.37 11.91 9.94
CA GLU A 2 -13.15 12.27 9.24
C GLU A 2 -12.55 11.04 8.55
N LEU A 3 -12.03 11.21 7.33
CA LEU A 3 -11.28 10.20 6.61
C LEU A 3 -9.91 10.76 6.21
N LEU A 4 -8.87 10.00 6.49
CA LEU A 4 -7.51 10.26 6.02
C LEU A 4 -7.16 9.20 4.98
N GLU A 5 -6.97 9.60 3.73
CA GLU A 5 -6.42 8.74 2.67
C GLU A 5 -4.92 9.00 2.53
N ILE A 6 -4.13 7.93 2.57
CA ILE A 6 -2.66 7.98 2.44
C ILE A 6 -2.29 7.35 1.10
N GLY A 7 -1.52 8.08 0.28
CA GLY A 7 -1.20 7.66 -1.06
C GLY A 7 -2.39 7.67 -2.03
N PRO A 8 -3.15 8.78 -2.12
CA PRO A 8 -4.42 8.83 -2.88
C PRO A 8 -4.25 8.79 -4.40
N GLY A 9 -3.05 8.59 -4.91
CA GLY A 9 -2.76 8.58 -6.33
C GLY A 9 -3.29 9.84 -7.03
N THR A 10 -4.11 9.69 -8.06
CA THR A 10 -4.71 10.83 -8.78
C THR A 10 -6.00 11.37 -8.12
N GLY A 11 -6.38 10.87 -6.93
CA GLY A 11 -7.59 11.29 -6.24
C GLY A 11 -8.89 10.68 -6.77
N GLY A 12 -8.79 9.58 -7.52
CA GLY A 12 -9.97 8.88 -8.07
C GLY A 12 -10.86 8.33 -6.97
N PHE A 13 -10.29 7.57 -6.05
CA PHE A 13 -11.02 6.99 -4.93
C PHE A 13 -11.66 8.06 -4.04
N ALA A 14 -10.96 9.18 -3.78
CA ALA A 14 -11.51 10.30 -3.02
C ALA A 14 -12.77 10.88 -3.68
N ALA A 15 -12.73 11.14 -4.99
CA ALA A 15 -13.85 11.73 -5.72
C ALA A 15 -15.07 10.80 -5.72
N GLU A 16 -14.88 9.50 -5.95
CA GLU A 16 -15.94 8.49 -5.98
C GLU A 16 -16.52 8.24 -4.58
N SER A 17 -15.68 8.06 -3.57
CA SER A 17 -16.13 7.82 -2.19
C SER A 17 -16.93 9.00 -1.63
N LEU A 18 -16.55 10.25 -1.91
CA LEU A 18 -17.33 11.41 -1.53
C LEU A 18 -18.73 11.40 -2.15
N GLY A 19 -18.85 10.98 -3.42
CA GLY A 19 -20.14 10.78 -4.08
C GLY A 19 -21.00 9.73 -3.39
N ILE A 20 -20.40 8.59 -3.04
CA ILE A 20 -21.09 7.50 -2.34
C ILE A 20 -21.53 7.93 -0.94
N PHE A 21 -20.69 8.60 -0.15
CA PHE A 21 -21.07 9.11 1.17
C PHE A 21 -22.23 10.11 1.10
N ALA A 22 -22.27 10.95 0.07
CA ALA A 22 -23.38 11.87 -0.15
C ALA A 22 -24.69 11.12 -0.48
N LEU A 23 -24.62 10.11 -1.38
CA LEU A 23 -25.77 9.26 -1.73
C LEU A 23 -26.31 8.47 -0.54
N LEU A 24 -25.45 7.99 0.34
CA LEU A 24 -25.83 7.27 1.55
C LEU A 24 -26.37 8.20 2.67
N GLY A 25 -26.43 9.51 2.46
CA GLY A 25 -26.86 10.46 3.47
C GLY A 25 -25.92 10.58 4.67
N THR A 26 -24.66 10.17 4.52
CA THR A 26 -23.63 10.21 5.56
C THR A 26 -22.42 11.03 5.13
N PRO A 27 -22.59 12.33 4.80
CA PRO A 27 -21.50 13.15 4.29
C PRO A 27 -20.37 13.26 5.30
N LEU A 28 -19.14 13.25 4.79
CA LEU A 28 -17.97 13.46 5.61
C LEU A 28 -17.81 14.93 5.99
N GLN A 29 -17.38 15.18 7.20
CA GLN A 29 -17.00 16.53 7.65
C GLN A 29 -15.65 16.93 7.04
N ARG A 30 -14.70 16.00 7.01
CA ARG A 30 -13.36 16.21 6.51
C ARG A 30 -12.85 15.00 5.73
N TYR A 31 -12.23 15.28 4.59
CA TYR A 31 -11.45 14.32 3.82
C TYR A 31 -10.01 14.84 3.69
N ALA A 32 -9.08 14.22 4.38
CA ALA A 32 -7.67 14.57 4.33
C ALA A 32 -6.93 13.63 3.37
N LEU A 33 -6.11 14.20 2.49
CA LEU A 33 -5.28 13.46 1.53
C LEU A 33 -3.81 13.69 1.88
N LEU A 34 -3.11 12.62 2.25
CA LEU A 34 -1.68 12.66 2.59
C LEU A 34 -0.87 12.09 1.41
N ASP A 35 -0.10 12.95 0.76
CA ASP A 35 0.77 12.58 -0.35
C ASP A 35 2.06 13.39 -0.31
N THR A 36 3.19 12.73 -0.52
CA THR A 36 4.50 13.38 -0.57
C THR A 36 4.78 14.05 -1.91
N SER A 37 4.09 13.63 -3.00
CA SER A 37 4.26 14.16 -4.34
C SER A 37 3.48 15.45 -4.56
N ALA A 38 4.18 16.55 -4.84
CA ALA A 38 3.54 17.83 -5.16
C ALA A 38 2.72 17.77 -6.48
N ASP A 39 3.19 16.99 -7.48
CA ASP A 39 2.47 16.78 -8.73
C ASP A 39 1.16 16.03 -8.51
N MET A 40 1.18 14.94 -7.71
CA MET A 40 -0.02 14.20 -7.37
C MET A 40 -1.02 15.07 -6.61
N ARG A 41 -0.57 15.85 -5.61
CA ARG A 41 -1.44 16.80 -4.91
C ARG A 41 -2.08 17.84 -5.84
N ALA A 42 -1.39 18.26 -6.89
CA ALA A 42 -1.97 19.19 -7.88
C ALA A 42 -3.09 18.50 -8.69
N ARG A 43 -2.87 17.28 -9.17
CA ARG A 43 -3.87 16.47 -9.91
C ARG A 43 -5.09 16.12 -9.04
N GLN A 44 -4.85 15.77 -7.78
CA GLN A 44 -5.92 15.52 -6.81
C GLN A 44 -6.80 16.76 -6.61
N ARG A 45 -6.18 17.95 -6.46
CA ARG A 45 -6.94 19.21 -6.34
C ARG A 45 -7.79 19.47 -7.58
N GLU A 46 -7.21 19.37 -8.77
CA GLU A 46 -7.93 19.55 -10.02
C GLU A 46 -9.14 18.63 -10.12
N ARG A 47 -8.95 17.34 -9.82
CA ARG A 47 -10.03 16.33 -9.86
C ARG A 47 -11.14 16.64 -8.85
N LEU A 48 -10.80 16.91 -7.59
CA LEU A 48 -11.78 17.14 -6.54
C LEU A 48 -12.51 18.48 -6.71
N LEU A 49 -11.84 19.52 -7.19
CA LEU A 49 -12.50 20.79 -7.52
C LEU A 49 -13.51 20.65 -8.66
N ALA A 50 -13.26 19.75 -9.61
CA ALA A 50 -14.20 19.45 -10.69
C ALA A 50 -15.35 18.52 -10.26
N SER A 51 -15.28 17.90 -9.07
CA SER A 51 -16.29 16.95 -8.58
C SER A 51 -17.38 17.65 -7.78
N PRO A 52 -18.65 17.64 -8.23
CA PRO A 52 -19.76 18.15 -7.43
C PRO A 52 -19.91 17.49 -6.07
N ALA A 53 -19.50 16.22 -5.96
CA ALA A 53 -19.58 15.43 -4.74
C ALA A 53 -18.61 15.90 -3.64
N ALA A 54 -17.55 16.60 -3.99
CA ALA A 54 -16.62 17.20 -3.03
C ALA A 54 -17.14 18.50 -2.42
N GLN A 55 -18.21 19.08 -3.00
CA GLN A 55 -18.81 20.29 -2.48
C GLN A 55 -19.50 20.02 -1.13
N GLY A 56 -19.10 20.78 -0.11
CA GLY A 56 -19.62 20.62 1.25
C GLY A 56 -18.80 19.73 2.18
N THR A 57 -17.73 19.09 1.67
CA THR A 57 -16.72 18.42 2.48
C THR A 57 -15.44 19.26 2.56
N ASP A 58 -14.86 19.40 3.75
CA ASP A 58 -13.54 20.00 3.92
C ASP A 58 -12.44 19.07 3.37
N CYS A 59 -12.03 19.30 2.12
CA CYS A 59 -10.95 18.55 1.49
C CYS A 59 -9.60 19.22 1.77
N THR A 60 -8.73 18.55 2.54
CA THR A 60 -7.42 19.08 2.98
C THR A 60 -6.28 18.24 2.44
N TRP A 61 -5.25 18.88 1.84
CA TRP A 61 -4.04 18.21 1.37
C TRP A 61 -2.90 18.38 2.36
N LEU A 62 -2.32 17.26 2.75
CA LEU A 62 -1.26 17.17 3.75
C LEU A 62 0.05 16.73 3.07
N ASP A 63 1.16 17.26 3.53
CA ASP A 63 2.53 16.85 3.20
C ASP A 63 3.24 16.15 4.37
N GLY A 64 2.54 15.96 5.47
CA GLY A 64 2.98 15.27 6.68
C GLY A 64 1.81 14.84 7.54
N TRP A 65 2.08 14.17 8.64
CA TRP A 65 1.06 13.66 9.55
C TRP A 65 0.16 14.79 10.07
N PRO A 66 -1.17 14.55 10.16
CA PRO A 66 -2.11 15.56 10.68
C PRO A 66 -1.97 15.75 12.20
N GLN A 67 -2.69 16.75 12.73
CA GLN A 67 -2.96 16.82 14.16
C GLN A 67 -3.82 15.61 14.58
N PRO A 68 -3.75 15.19 15.86
CA PRO A 68 -4.50 14.04 16.34
C PRO A 68 -6.00 14.14 16.07
N PHE A 69 -6.58 13.08 15.48
CA PHE A 69 -7.97 13.03 15.03
C PHE A 69 -8.65 11.72 15.39
N THR A 70 -9.96 11.66 15.13
CA THR A 70 -10.80 10.44 15.26
C THR A 70 -11.50 10.21 13.91
N GLY A 71 -11.30 9.02 13.33
CA GLY A 71 -11.85 8.76 12.00
C GLY A 71 -11.37 7.45 11.39
N VAL A 72 -11.43 7.39 10.07
CA VAL A 72 -10.95 6.26 9.28
C VAL A 72 -9.67 6.65 8.56
N VAL A 73 -8.70 5.75 8.55
CA VAL A 73 -7.50 5.84 7.70
C VAL A 73 -7.61 4.79 6.61
N PHE A 74 -7.41 5.20 5.38
CA PHE A 74 -7.43 4.32 4.21
C PHE A 74 -6.13 4.44 3.42
N GLY A 75 -5.61 3.30 2.95
CA GLY A 75 -4.47 3.22 2.03
C GLY A 75 -4.65 2.05 1.08
N ASN A 76 -4.52 2.32 -0.21
CA ASN A 76 -4.52 1.29 -1.25
C ASN A 76 -3.19 1.32 -1.98
N GLU A 77 -2.53 0.15 -2.11
CA GLU A 77 -1.20 0.02 -2.72
C GLU A 77 -0.21 1.05 -2.15
N LEU A 78 -0.17 1.09 -0.82
CA LEU A 78 0.65 2.04 -0.06
C LEU A 78 1.89 1.38 0.52
N LEU A 79 1.72 0.17 1.07
CA LEU A 79 2.77 -0.51 1.82
C LEU A 79 3.78 -1.18 0.89
N ASP A 80 3.37 -1.67 -0.27
CA ASP A 80 4.22 -2.29 -1.29
C ASP A 80 5.19 -1.29 -1.94
N ALA A 81 4.80 0.00 -1.98
CA ALA A 81 5.62 1.11 -2.47
C ALA A 81 6.57 1.70 -1.41
N MET A 82 6.48 1.26 -0.15
CA MET A 82 7.41 1.71 0.89
C MET A 82 8.82 1.16 0.64
N PRO A 83 9.86 1.89 1.09
CA PRO A 83 11.23 1.41 0.97
C PRO A 83 11.41 0.01 1.54
N CYS A 84 11.85 -0.92 0.70
CA CYS A 84 12.15 -2.29 1.08
C CYS A 84 13.66 -2.54 1.09
N GLU A 85 14.09 -3.50 1.92
CA GLU A 85 15.44 -4.05 1.91
C GLU A 85 15.41 -5.45 1.31
N ARG A 86 16.49 -5.82 0.60
CA ARG A 86 16.64 -7.16 0.01
C ARG A 86 17.69 -7.97 0.74
N PHE A 87 17.46 -9.27 0.83
CA PHE A 87 18.45 -10.22 1.34
C PHE A 87 18.68 -11.39 0.39
N LEU A 88 19.82 -12.04 0.58
CA LEU A 88 20.24 -13.27 -0.10
C LEU A 88 20.65 -14.26 0.95
N MET A 89 20.09 -15.46 0.94
CA MET A 89 20.57 -16.56 1.77
C MET A 89 21.87 -17.14 1.21
N ARG A 90 22.89 -17.23 2.06
CA ARG A 90 24.17 -17.84 1.72
C ARG A 90 24.71 -18.56 2.95
N ASP A 91 25.05 -19.85 2.81
CA ASP A 91 25.56 -20.70 3.90
C ASP A 91 24.65 -20.67 5.14
N GLY A 92 23.33 -20.66 4.93
CA GLY A 92 22.31 -20.66 5.99
C GLY A 92 22.14 -19.32 6.71
N VAL A 93 22.81 -18.25 6.29
CA VAL A 93 22.69 -16.91 6.88
C VAL A 93 22.22 -15.85 5.85
N PRO A 94 21.44 -14.84 6.28
CA PRO A 94 21.03 -13.78 5.39
C PRO A 94 22.16 -12.76 5.17
N TRP A 95 22.48 -12.51 3.91
CA TRP A 95 23.36 -11.46 3.45
C TRP A 95 22.52 -10.27 2.98
N ARG A 96 22.97 -9.06 3.25
CA ARG A 96 22.31 -7.84 2.77
C ARG A 96 22.59 -7.66 1.28
N LEU A 97 21.53 -7.45 0.48
CA LEU A 97 21.63 -7.26 -0.96
C LEU A 97 21.43 -5.78 -1.28
N GLY A 98 22.53 -5.07 -1.45
CA GLY A 98 22.57 -3.65 -1.78
C GLY A 98 22.90 -3.38 -3.25
N VAL A 99 22.95 -2.11 -3.60
CA VAL A 99 23.29 -1.64 -4.95
C VAL A 99 24.73 -1.18 -4.98
N GLY A 100 25.46 -1.62 -5.99
CA GLY A 100 26.84 -1.21 -6.28
C GLY A 100 26.98 -0.67 -7.69
N LEU A 101 28.17 -0.17 -8.00
CA LEU A 101 28.54 0.29 -9.35
C LEU A 101 29.69 -0.57 -9.90
N GLU A 102 29.50 -1.14 -11.09
CA GLU A 102 30.51 -1.88 -11.84
C GLU A 102 30.58 -1.38 -13.26
N ALA A 103 31.76 -0.97 -13.71
CA ALA A 103 31.97 -0.46 -15.08
C ALA A 103 30.88 0.56 -15.51
N GLY A 104 30.47 1.44 -14.60
CA GLY A 104 29.46 2.46 -14.86
C GLY A 104 28.00 1.95 -14.86
N ARG A 105 27.76 0.69 -14.47
CA ARG A 105 26.43 0.09 -14.39
C ARG A 105 26.05 -0.21 -12.94
N LEU A 106 24.78 0.00 -12.59
CA LEU A 106 24.23 -0.42 -11.30
C LEU A 106 24.10 -1.94 -11.29
N VAL A 107 24.53 -2.56 -10.19
CA VAL A 107 24.48 -4.02 -10.00
C VAL A 107 24.10 -4.36 -8.57
N TRP A 108 23.51 -5.54 -8.37
CA TRP A 108 23.31 -6.08 -7.03
C TRP A 108 24.63 -6.52 -6.41
N ARG A 109 24.87 -6.12 -5.16
CA ARG A 109 26.02 -6.50 -4.36
C ARG A 109 25.57 -7.13 -3.04
N ALA A 110 25.88 -8.40 -2.86
CA ALA A 110 25.66 -9.09 -1.59
C ALA A 110 26.86 -8.84 -0.65
N ARG A 111 26.59 -8.49 0.60
CA ARG A 111 27.58 -8.39 1.67
C ARG A 111 27.06 -9.00 2.96
N PRO A 112 27.93 -9.55 3.83
CA PRO A 112 27.47 -9.94 5.16
C PRO A 112 26.93 -8.73 5.93
N ALA A 113 25.97 -8.95 6.80
CA ALA A 113 25.49 -7.97 7.76
C ALA A 113 26.23 -8.20 9.09
N ASP A 114 27.47 -7.71 9.16
CA ASP A 114 28.44 -7.98 10.21
C ASP A 114 28.63 -6.82 11.20
N GLY A 115 27.74 -5.83 11.13
CA GLY A 115 27.83 -4.61 11.94
C GLY A 115 28.72 -3.52 11.36
N ALA A 116 29.33 -3.75 10.19
CA ALA A 116 30.21 -2.75 9.55
C ALA A 116 29.45 -1.54 8.98
N CYS A 117 28.15 -1.68 8.75
CA CYS A 117 27.31 -0.60 8.21
C CYS A 117 26.11 -0.31 9.11
N ALA A 118 25.68 0.95 9.08
CA ALA A 118 24.47 1.36 9.80
C ALA A 118 23.26 0.51 9.38
N GLY A 119 22.48 0.06 10.35
CA GLY A 119 21.28 -0.75 10.14
C GLY A 119 21.53 -2.26 10.00
N ASP A 120 22.79 -2.74 10.01
CA ASP A 120 23.06 -4.20 9.95
C ASP A 120 22.46 -4.95 11.13
N ASP A 121 22.56 -4.42 12.34
CA ASP A 121 21.96 -5.05 13.52
C ASP A 121 20.43 -5.12 13.44
N ALA A 122 19.80 -4.08 12.91
CA ALA A 122 18.35 -4.05 12.72
C ALA A 122 17.92 -5.07 11.66
N PHE A 123 18.65 -5.13 10.56
CA PHE A 123 18.48 -6.10 9.48
C PHE A 123 18.58 -7.54 10.02
N VAL A 124 19.66 -7.86 10.75
CA VAL A 124 19.86 -9.20 11.31
C VAL A 124 18.77 -9.56 12.32
N ARG A 125 18.46 -8.68 13.26
CA ARG A 125 17.38 -8.92 14.25
C ARG A 125 16.03 -9.14 13.58
N TYR A 126 15.69 -8.34 12.58
CA TYR A 126 14.43 -8.52 11.86
C TYR A 126 14.38 -9.91 11.20
N LEU A 127 15.39 -10.28 10.42
CA LEU A 127 15.38 -11.56 9.69
C LEU A 127 15.50 -12.77 10.62
N GLN A 128 16.26 -12.69 11.69
CA GLN A 128 16.30 -13.76 12.72
C GLN A 128 14.92 -14.00 13.34
N SER A 129 14.19 -12.93 13.65
CA SER A 129 12.83 -13.05 14.16
C SER A 129 11.85 -13.52 13.08
N ALA A 130 11.90 -12.95 11.90
CA ALA A 130 10.97 -13.27 10.81
C ALA A 130 11.14 -14.68 10.27
N LEU A 131 12.36 -15.20 10.24
CA LEU A 131 12.71 -16.51 9.71
C LEU A 131 12.95 -17.58 10.79
N ALA A 132 12.62 -17.32 12.05
CA ALA A 132 12.90 -18.22 13.16
C ALA A 132 12.41 -19.67 12.91
N ASP A 133 11.23 -19.80 12.29
CA ASP A 133 10.59 -21.08 11.97
C ASP A 133 10.55 -21.37 10.45
N ILE A 134 11.35 -20.67 9.65
CA ILE A 134 11.34 -20.75 8.19
C ILE A 134 12.75 -21.06 7.71
N SER A 135 12.93 -22.21 7.07
CA SER A 135 14.19 -22.60 6.45
C SER A 135 14.17 -22.22 4.97
N LEU A 136 15.12 -21.38 4.58
CA LEU A 136 15.25 -20.92 3.19
C LEU A 136 16.51 -21.53 2.55
N PRO A 137 16.45 -21.97 1.28
CA PRO A 137 17.60 -22.56 0.61
C PRO A 137 18.66 -21.49 0.27
N ASP A 138 19.89 -21.94 0.06
CA ASP A 138 20.97 -21.10 -0.45
C ASP A 138 20.58 -20.49 -1.82
N GLY A 139 20.95 -19.23 -2.02
CA GLY A 139 20.57 -18.47 -3.20
C GLY A 139 19.18 -17.83 -3.14
N TYR A 140 18.38 -18.15 -2.11
CA TYR A 140 17.08 -17.52 -1.90
C TYR A 140 17.23 -15.99 -1.78
N ARG A 141 16.39 -15.26 -2.47
CA ARG A 141 16.28 -13.80 -2.36
C ARG A 141 14.90 -13.45 -1.83
N GLY A 142 14.85 -12.44 -0.98
CA GLY A 142 13.60 -11.94 -0.42
C GLY A 142 13.70 -10.47 -0.09
N GLU A 143 12.55 -9.88 0.15
CA GLU A 143 12.40 -8.47 0.52
C GLU A 143 11.66 -8.36 1.86
N PHE A 144 11.92 -7.28 2.58
CA PHE A 144 11.14 -6.87 3.75
C PHE A 144 11.12 -5.35 3.87
N HIS A 145 10.14 -4.83 4.59
CA HIS A 145 9.94 -3.39 4.77
C HIS A 145 10.34 -2.98 6.20
N PRO A 146 11.51 -2.39 6.39
CA PRO A 146 11.99 -2.01 7.73
C PRO A 146 11.22 -0.84 8.35
N GLY A 147 10.44 -0.12 7.55
CA GLY A 147 9.74 1.10 7.95
C GLY A 147 8.41 0.89 8.68
N PHE A 148 7.86 -0.31 8.71
CA PHE A 148 6.51 -0.53 9.26
C PHE A 148 6.37 -0.14 10.73
N ASP A 149 7.33 -0.46 11.58
CA ASP A 149 7.28 -0.09 13.00
C ASP A 149 7.20 1.42 13.20
N ALA A 150 8.06 2.17 12.51
CA ALA A 150 8.08 3.63 12.61
C ALA A 150 6.81 4.25 12.03
N TRP A 151 6.30 3.68 10.93
CA TRP A 151 5.09 4.17 10.27
C TRP A 151 3.86 3.96 11.17
N PHE A 152 3.67 2.76 11.72
CA PHE A 152 2.55 2.49 12.63
C PHE A 152 2.66 3.27 13.94
N ALA A 153 3.87 3.48 14.48
CA ALA A 153 4.07 4.34 15.64
C ALA A 153 3.65 5.79 15.36
N ALA A 154 4.02 6.33 14.19
CA ALA A 154 3.61 7.67 13.78
C ALA A 154 2.09 7.77 13.57
N LEU A 155 1.47 6.76 12.95
CA LEU A 155 0.02 6.69 12.78
C LEU A 155 -0.70 6.62 14.13
N GLY A 156 -0.22 5.79 15.06
CA GLY A 156 -0.78 5.66 16.41
C GLY A 156 -0.70 6.95 17.23
N ALA A 157 0.29 7.80 16.96
CA ALA A 157 0.42 9.10 17.61
C ALA A 157 -0.68 10.09 17.17
N VAL A 158 -1.23 9.95 15.97
CA VAL A 158 -2.22 10.88 15.41
C VAL A 158 -3.64 10.31 15.37
N LEU A 159 -3.84 9.00 15.24
CA LEU A 159 -5.17 8.37 15.27
C LEU A 159 -5.57 8.02 16.71
N ARG A 160 -6.38 8.88 17.33
CA ARG A 160 -6.84 8.68 18.73
C ARG A 160 -7.85 7.55 18.85
N ARG A 161 -8.73 7.43 17.89
CA ARG A 161 -9.79 6.42 17.82
C ARG A 161 -10.27 6.27 16.38
N GLY A 162 -10.40 5.04 15.92
CA GLY A 162 -10.87 4.81 14.56
C GLY A 162 -10.46 3.47 14.01
N THR A 163 -10.52 3.35 12.70
CA THR A 163 -10.18 2.14 11.95
C THR A 163 -9.14 2.48 10.89
N VAL A 164 -8.17 1.60 10.71
CA VAL A 164 -7.22 1.64 9.60
C VAL A 164 -7.57 0.52 8.64
N LEU A 165 -7.81 0.84 7.38
CA LEU A 165 -8.07 -0.10 6.30
C LEU A 165 -6.96 0.02 5.27
N LEU A 166 -6.20 -1.06 5.08
CA LEU A 166 -5.10 -1.14 4.12
C LEU A 166 -5.38 -2.26 3.14
N ALA A 167 -5.38 -1.94 1.85
CA ALA A 167 -5.51 -2.90 0.77
C ALA A 167 -4.19 -2.92 -0.01
N ASP A 168 -3.56 -4.10 -0.12
CA ASP A 168 -2.24 -4.19 -0.73
C ASP A 168 -1.93 -5.59 -1.26
N TYR A 169 -0.90 -5.67 -2.09
CA TYR A 169 -0.37 -6.94 -2.59
C TYR A 169 0.58 -7.56 -1.58
N GLY A 170 0.27 -8.75 -1.12
CA GLY A 170 1.12 -9.41 -0.14
C GLY A 170 0.55 -10.72 0.35
N LEU A 171 1.26 -11.31 1.30
CA LEU A 171 0.92 -12.61 1.88
C LEU A 171 1.27 -12.62 3.38
N PRO A 172 0.67 -13.53 4.15
CA PRO A 172 1.22 -13.90 5.46
C PRO A 172 2.65 -14.41 5.32
N ARG A 173 3.50 -14.12 6.29
CA ARG A 173 4.95 -14.37 6.29
C ARG A 173 5.36 -15.73 5.78
N ARG A 174 4.74 -16.83 6.26
CA ARG A 174 5.07 -18.20 5.86
C ARG A 174 4.79 -18.49 4.39
N GLN A 175 3.83 -17.79 3.79
CA GLN A 175 3.52 -17.90 2.36
C GLN A 175 4.43 -16.99 1.54
N LEU A 176 4.75 -15.79 2.05
CA LEU A 176 5.66 -14.87 1.39
C LEU A 176 7.07 -15.47 1.30
N PHE A 177 7.60 -15.97 2.41
CA PHE A 177 8.91 -16.62 2.48
C PHE A 177 8.80 -18.15 2.29
N HIS A 178 7.98 -18.57 1.31
CA HIS A 178 7.95 -19.99 0.93
C HIS A 178 9.26 -20.37 0.25
N PRO A 179 9.89 -21.54 0.60
CA PRO A 179 11.20 -21.95 0.05
C PRO A 179 11.28 -22.00 -1.47
N GLU A 180 10.17 -22.20 -2.17
CA GLU A 180 10.11 -22.22 -3.64
C GLU A 180 10.06 -20.81 -4.27
N ARG A 181 9.84 -19.76 -3.51
CA ARG A 181 9.84 -18.36 -4.00
C ARG A 181 11.23 -17.75 -4.02
N THR A 182 12.18 -18.43 -4.63
CA THR A 182 13.62 -18.15 -4.53
C THR A 182 14.08 -16.81 -5.05
N MET A 183 13.26 -16.10 -5.84
CA MET A 183 13.63 -14.84 -6.48
C MET A 183 13.08 -13.59 -5.78
N GLY A 184 12.28 -13.78 -4.71
CA GLY A 184 11.58 -12.69 -4.04
C GLY A 184 10.35 -12.21 -4.81
N SER A 185 9.90 -11.01 -4.47
CA SER A 185 8.66 -10.41 -4.99
C SER A 185 8.86 -9.04 -5.63
N LEU A 186 10.09 -8.52 -5.65
CA LEU A 186 10.37 -7.19 -6.21
C LEU A 186 9.96 -7.12 -7.67
N ARG A 187 9.15 -6.12 -7.99
CA ARG A 187 8.65 -5.82 -9.33
C ARG A 187 8.89 -4.36 -9.68
N CYS A 188 9.06 -4.13 -10.96
CA CYS A 188 9.19 -2.79 -11.51
C CYS A 188 8.14 -2.57 -12.58
N HIS A 189 7.51 -1.40 -12.57
CA HIS A 189 6.49 -1.05 -13.56
C HIS A 189 6.89 0.24 -14.28
N TYR A 190 6.88 0.20 -15.60
CA TYR A 190 7.11 1.35 -16.45
C TYR A 190 6.14 1.35 -17.62
N ARG A 191 5.31 2.40 -17.74
CA ARG A 191 4.31 2.54 -18.82
C ARG A 191 3.45 1.27 -19.01
N HIS A 192 2.91 0.74 -17.92
CA HIS A 192 2.08 -0.48 -17.87
C HIS A 192 2.81 -1.77 -18.27
N ARG A 193 4.13 -1.79 -18.26
CA ARG A 193 4.94 -3.00 -18.49
C ARG A 193 5.68 -3.35 -17.22
N ALA A 194 5.49 -4.59 -16.75
CA ALA A 194 6.22 -5.14 -15.62
C ALA A 194 7.57 -5.72 -16.06
N HIS A 195 8.59 -5.56 -15.23
CA HIS A 195 9.91 -6.18 -15.38
C HIS A 195 10.57 -6.35 -14.00
N ASP A 196 11.68 -7.13 -13.96
CA ASP A 196 12.35 -7.49 -12.71
C ASP A 196 13.69 -6.77 -12.48
N ASP A 197 14.07 -5.85 -13.38
CA ASP A 197 15.34 -5.13 -13.29
C ASP A 197 15.12 -3.68 -12.81
N PRO A 198 15.37 -3.35 -11.52
CA PRO A 198 15.18 -2.01 -10.98
C PRO A 198 16.24 -1.03 -11.48
N PHE A 199 17.25 -1.50 -12.21
CA PHE A 199 18.31 -0.67 -12.77
C PHE A 199 18.01 -0.16 -14.19
N LEU A 200 16.90 -0.63 -14.80
CA LEU A 200 16.36 -0.04 -16.00
C LEU A 200 15.63 1.25 -15.66
N TRP A 201 16.08 2.37 -16.20
CA TRP A 201 15.50 3.71 -16.03
C TRP A 201 15.30 4.14 -14.57
N PRO A 202 16.37 4.14 -13.72
CA PRO A 202 16.26 4.51 -12.31
C PRO A 202 15.60 5.88 -12.15
N GLY A 203 14.64 5.97 -11.21
CA GLY A 203 13.88 7.18 -10.96
C GLY A 203 12.65 7.40 -11.88
N LEU A 204 12.48 6.54 -12.91
CA LEU A 204 11.31 6.58 -13.80
C LEU A 204 10.41 5.34 -13.66
N VAL A 205 10.87 4.32 -12.97
CA VAL A 205 10.13 3.08 -12.72
C VAL A 205 9.50 3.14 -11.33
N ASP A 206 8.32 2.59 -11.23
CA ASP A 206 7.69 2.26 -9.97
C ASP A 206 8.25 0.91 -9.50
N VAL A 207 8.78 0.87 -8.29
CA VAL A 207 9.42 -0.31 -7.70
C VAL A 207 8.63 -0.74 -6.49
N THR A 208 8.03 -1.91 -6.55
CA THR A 208 7.20 -2.48 -5.50
C THR A 208 7.75 -3.81 -5.00
N ALA A 209 7.43 -4.17 -3.77
CA ALA A 209 7.68 -5.49 -3.22
C ALA A 209 6.47 -5.94 -2.40
N TRP A 210 6.14 -7.23 -2.48
CA TRP A 210 4.99 -7.76 -1.76
C TRP A 210 5.12 -7.58 -0.25
N VAL A 211 4.00 -7.24 0.37
CA VAL A 211 3.89 -6.92 1.79
C VAL A 211 3.86 -8.22 2.62
N ASP A 212 4.70 -8.28 3.67
CA ASP A 212 4.56 -9.26 4.75
C ASP A 212 3.43 -8.79 5.70
N PHE A 213 2.21 -9.27 5.50
CA PHE A 213 1.08 -8.90 6.35
C PHE A 213 1.20 -9.39 7.79
N THR A 214 2.06 -10.38 8.07
CA THR A 214 2.41 -10.73 9.45
C THR A 214 3.23 -9.61 10.09
N ALA A 215 4.21 -9.04 9.38
CA ALA A 215 4.97 -7.90 9.86
C ALA A 215 4.09 -6.65 10.05
N VAL A 216 3.13 -6.42 9.15
CA VAL A 216 2.14 -5.34 9.30
C VAL A 216 1.35 -5.50 10.60
N ALA A 217 0.79 -6.69 10.84
CA ALA A 217 0.02 -6.99 12.04
C ALA A 217 0.85 -6.85 13.33
N GLU A 218 2.09 -7.36 13.31
CA GLU A 218 3.02 -7.24 14.44
C GLU A 218 3.38 -5.78 14.73
N SER A 219 3.68 -4.99 13.70
CA SER A 219 4.02 -3.56 13.83
C SER A 219 2.83 -2.74 14.31
N ALA A 220 1.64 -3.00 13.78
CA ALA A 220 0.40 -2.37 14.24
C ALA A 220 0.14 -2.67 15.73
N THR A 221 0.27 -3.93 16.13
CA THR A 221 0.07 -4.34 17.53
C THR A 221 1.09 -3.69 18.47
N ARG A 222 2.36 -3.60 18.06
CA ARG A 222 3.39 -2.87 18.84
C ARG A 222 3.06 -1.40 19.00
N ALA A 223 2.40 -0.80 18.03
CA ALA A 223 1.95 0.60 18.07
C ALA A 223 0.62 0.80 18.81
N GLY A 224 0.04 -0.25 19.39
CA GLY A 224 -1.19 -0.19 20.19
C GLY A 224 -2.48 -0.38 19.39
N PHE A 225 -2.41 -0.79 18.12
CA PHE A 225 -3.60 -1.15 17.34
C PHE A 225 -4.03 -2.59 17.63
N GLU A 226 -5.32 -2.83 17.51
CA GLU A 226 -5.91 -4.16 17.46
C GLU A 226 -6.11 -4.58 16.00
N VAL A 227 -5.71 -5.81 15.65
CA VAL A 227 -5.94 -6.38 14.32
C VAL A 227 -7.37 -6.91 14.25
N ALA A 228 -8.26 -6.12 13.67
CA ALA A 228 -9.68 -6.45 13.56
C ALA A 228 -9.96 -7.56 12.53
N GLY A 229 -9.11 -7.71 11.50
CA GLY A 229 -9.27 -8.75 10.50
C GLY A 229 -8.19 -8.72 9.42
N PHE A 230 -8.05 -9.84 8.75
CA PHE A 230 -7.23 -10.02 7.55
C PHE A 230 -7.99 -10.91 6.57
N THR A 231 -8.14 -10.45 5.33
CA THR A 231 -8.88 -11.18 4.29
C THR A 231 -8.39 -10.79 2.90
N THR A 232 -8.81 -11.51 1.88
CA THR A 232 -8.55 -11.11 0.49
C THR A 232 -9.50 -9.96 0.09
N GLN A 233 -9.06 -9.12 -0.86
CA GLN A 233 -9.91 -8.05 -1.43
C GLN A 233 -11.23 -8.62 -1.97
N THR A 234 -11.19 -9.77 -2.64
CA THR A 234 -12.39 -10.44 -3.14
C THR A 234 -13.37 -10.77 -2.00
N ALA A 235 -12.89 -11.41 -0.93
CA ALA A 235 -13.76 -11.77 0.19
C ALA A 235 -14.28 -10.52 0.93
N PHE A 236 -13.49 -9.47 1.04
CA PHE A 236 -13.91 -8.19 1.62
C PHE A 236 -15.04 -7.55 0.80
N LEU A 237 -14.88 -7.48 -0.52
CA LEU A 237 -15.89 -6.90 -1.42
C LEU A 237 -17.19 -7.71 -1.44
N LEU A 238 -17.09 -9.05 -1.48
CA LEU A 238 -18.26 -9.93 -1.38
C LEU A 238 -18.99 -9.76 -0.05
N GLY A 239 -18.24 -9.72 1.06
CA GLY A 239 -18.80 -9.44 2.38
C GLY A 239 -19.41 -8.04 2.51
N GLY A 240 -18.92 -7.08 1.74
CA GLY A 240 -19.46 -5.72 1.61
C GLY A 240 -20.69 -5.61 0.71
N GLY A 241 -21.12 -6.71 0.06
CA GLY A 241 -22.34 -6.73 -0.77
C GLY A 241 -22.16 -6.21 -2.19
N ILE A 242 -20.95 -6.31 -2.76
CA ILE A 242 -20.64 -5.83 -4.12
C ILE A 242 -21.57 -6.45 -5.18
N GLU A 243 -22.01 -7.69 -4.99
CA GLU A 243 -22.93 -8.37 -5.93
C GLU A 243 -24.28 -7.64 -6.03
N ALA A 244 -24.84 -7.21 -4.90
CA ALA A 244 -26.10 -6.47 -4.88
C ALA A 244 -25.94 -5.08 -5.55
N GLN A 245 -24.80 -4.42 -5.33
CA GLN A 245 -24.51 -3.12 -5.96
C GLN A 245 -24.31 -3.26 -7.48
N LEU A 246 -23.63 -4.30 -7.94
CA LEU A 246 -23.46 -4.58 -9.36
C LEU A 246 -24.79 -4.88 -10.04
N ALA A 247 -25.66 -5.68 -9.40
CA ALA A 247 -27.00 -5.97 -9.92
C ALA A 247 -27.86 -4.70 -10.03
N ALA A 248 -27.82 -3.82 -9.03
CA ALA A 248 -28.51 -2.53 -9.07
C ALA A 248 -27.99 -1.63 -10.21
N ALA A 249 -26.68 -1.50 -10.37
CA ALA A 249 -26.07 -0.70 -11.42
C ALA A 249 -26.38 -1.24 -12.83
N GLN A 250 -26.50 -2.55 -12.99
CA GLN A 250 -26.91 -3.18 -14.26
C GLN A 250 -28.39 -2.92 -14.57
N ALA A 251 -29.26 -2.93 -13.57
CA ALA A 251 -30.67 -2.61 -13.74
C ALA A 251 -30.85 -1.15 -14.19
N ASP A 252 -30.18 -0.20 -13.53
CA ASP A 252 -30.21 1.23 -13.90
C ASP A 252 -29.69 1.48 -15.32
N ALA A 253 -28.64 0.77 -15.75
CA ALA A 253 -28.09 0.88 -17.10
C ALA A 253 -29.08 0.35 -18.17
N SER A 254 -29.85 -0.69 -17.87
CA SER A 254 -30.85 -1.25 -18.79
C SER A 254 -32.09 -0.38 -18.96
N ASP A 255 -32.47 0.36 -17.90
CA ASP A 255 -33.60 1.31 -17.96
C ASP A 255 -33.27 2.55 -18.78
N THR A 256 -32.04 3.05 -18.71
CA THR A 256 -31.59 4.21 -19.51
C THR A 256 -31.50 3.90 -21.02
N ASP A 257 -31.16 2.68 -21.41
CA ASP A 257 -31.15 2.26 -22.82
C ASP A 257 -32.57 2.07 -23.39
N SER A 258 -33.53 1.70 -22.55
CA SER A 258 -34.94 1.56 -22.97
C SER A 258 -35.63 2.91 -23.22
N ASP A 259 -35.28 3.96 -22.48
CA ASP A 259 -35.86 5.28 -22.63
C ASP A 259 -35.31 6.03 -23.87
N SER A 260 -34.04 5.77 -24.23
CA SER A 260 -33.44 6.37 -25.44
C SER A 260 -34.00 5.80 -26.75
N SER A 261 -34.59 4.61 -26.73
CA SER A 261 -35.21 3.99 -27.91
C SER A 261 -36.64 4.45 -28.18
N HIS A 262 -37.34 5.09 -27.23
CA HIS A 262 -38.68 5.63 -27.37
C HIS A 262 -38.72 7.11 -27.76
N ALA A 263 -37.59 7.82 -27.76
CA ALA A 263 -37.50 9.22 -28.16
C ALA A 263 -37.20 9.43 -29.68
N SER A 264 -37.11 8.37 -30.46
CA SER A 264 -36.74 8.42 -31.89
C SER A 264 -37.82 7.85 -32.80
N ALA A 265 -39.09 7.84 -32.39
CA ALA A 265 -40.24 7.42 -33.23
C ALA A 265 -41.19 8.58 -33.52
#